data_d78684e5df7484217b8964d2a8c83d9b
#
_entry.id   d78684e5df7484217b8964d2a8c83d9b
#
_cell.length_a   1.000
_cell.length_b   1.000
_cell.length_c   1.000
_cell.angle_alpha   90.00
_cell.angle_beta   90.00
_cell.angle_gamma   90.00
#
_symmetry.space_group_name_H-M   'P 1'
#
loop_
_entity.id
_entity.type
_entity.pdbx_description
1 polymer ?
#
loop_
_entity_poly.entity_id
_entity_poly.type
_entity_poly.pdbx_seq_one_letter_code
_entity_poly.pdbx_strand_id
1 'polypeptide(L)'
;GSIALGNLLNLIEKEFPDMPTILDFKRGDIAKSSKNYAEEGFGGWDTDAVTVAPYMGTDSMMPFAEYCGTQLEKVNNRGAYILNLTSNKGAKDFEMQRMADGSPLFMSVANWIRDNAGKYPGLGAVVGAPDLTGLKDLARFYSETGVEVPLLIPGVSGLIPGTGGQGGKADEVMTMLKYVDYNTLIARINVSSGLTHPWGTDPAPDDWKKIIVDNLFQYNKLVGMA
;
A
#
# COMPACT_ATOMS: atom_id res chain seq x y z
N GLY A 1 14.78 -16.65 -4.95
CA GLY A 1 14.27 -15.62 -4.05
C GLY A 1 15.15 -14.37 -4.03
N SER A 2 15.99 -14.19 -3.02
CA SER A 2 16.72 -12.94 -2.76
C SER A 2 17.62 -12.46 -3.91
N ILE A 3 18.31 -13.36 -4.61
CA ILE A 3 19.14 -13.00 -5.78
C ILE A 3 18.28 -12.41 -6.91
N ALA A 4 17.11 -13.00 -7.18
CA ALA A 4 16.22 -12.51 -8.22
C ALA A 4 15.64 -11.13 -7.84
N LEU A 5 15.28 -10.91 -6.57
CA LEU A 5 14.84 -9.62 -6.07
C LEU A 5 15.93 -8.56 -6.22
N GLY A 6 17.16 -8.85 -5.78
CA GLY A 6 18.28 -7.92 -5.92
C GLY A 6 18.57 -7.56 -7.38
N ASN A 7 18.56 -8.55 -8.29
CA ASN A 7 18.72 -8.27 -9.72
C ASN A 7 17.59 -7.40 -10.29
N LEU A 8 16.34 -7.60 -9.85
CA LEU A 8 15.21 -6.80 -10.27
C LEU A 8 15.33 -5.35 -9.78
N LEU A 9 15.64 -5.15 -8.49
CA LEU A 9 15.80 -3.80 -7.92
C LEU A 9 16.95 -3.05 -8.61
N ASN A 10 18.11 -3.68 -8.81
CA ASN A 10 19.23 -3.10 -9.56
C ASN A 10 18.84 -2.74 -11.00
N LEU A 11 18.01 -3.56 -11.65
CA LEU A 11 17.51 -3.26 -13.00
C LEU A 11 16.60 -2.02 -12.99
N ILE A 12 15.68 -1.94 -12.02
CA ILE A 12 14.76 -0.80 -11.88
C ILE A 12 15.56 0.48 -11.64
N GLU A 13 16.48 0.47 -10.68
CA GLU A 13 17.32 1.62 -10.37
C GLU A 13 18.11 2.11 -11.58
N LYS A 14 18.70 1.18 -12.35
CA LYS A 14 19.51 1.51 -13.52
C LYS A 14 18.69 2.04 -14.69
N GLU A 15 17.57 1.40 -15.01
CA GLU A 15 16.78 1.70 -16.24
C GLU A 15 15.64 2.70 -15.96
N PHE A 16 15.20 2.84 -14.70
CA PHE A 16 14.06 3.67 -14.28
C PHE A 16 14.35 4.38 -12.95
N PRO A 17 15.40 5.23 -12.84
CA PRO A 17 15.84 5.81 -11.56
C PRO A 17 14.81 6.69 -10.86
N ASP A 18 13.83 7.22 -11.60
CA ASP A 18 12.76 8.06 -11.06
C ASP A 18 11.51 7.24 -10.66
N MET A 19 11.54 5.91 -10.81
CA MET A 19 10.40 5.05 -10.48
C MET A 19 10.48 4.59 -9.03
N PRO A 20 9.58 5.06 -8.13
CA PRO A 20 9.62 4.63 -6.73
C PRO A 20 9.24 3.17 -6.58
N THR A 21 9.91 2.49 -5.66
CA THR A 21 9.72 1.08 -5.35
C THR A 21 9.06 0.88 -4.00
N ILE A 22 8.11 -0.06 -3.92
CA ILE A 22 7.49 -0.48 -2.66
C ILE A 22 7.78 -1.97 -2.44
N LEU A 23 8.57 -2.29 -1.43
CA LEU A 23 8.81 -3.68 -1.04
C LEU A 23 7.65 -4.19 -0.16
N ASP A 24 6.78 -4.98 -0.77
CA ASP A 24 5.60 -5.54 -0.08
C ASP A 24 5.97 -6.81 0.71
N PHE A 25 6.72 -6.65 1.80
CA PHE A 25 7.23 -7.76 2.61
C PHE A 25 6.50 -7.97 3.94
N LYS A 26 5.60 -7.05 4.31
CA LYS A 26 4.69 -7.13 5.47
C LYS A 26 5.40 -7.56 6.76
N ARG A 27 6.57 -6.97 7.03
CA ARG A 27 7.33 -7.27 8.25
C ARG A 27 6.58 -6.76 9.48
N GLY A 28 6.77 -7.46 10.57
CA GLY A 28 6.31 -7.10 11.90
C GLY A 28 6.95 -8.04 12.91
N ASP A 29 7.67 -7.46 13.86
CA ASP A 29 8.32 -8.16 14.96
C ASP A 29 8.49 -7.15 16.10
N ILE A 30 9.07 -7.54 17.22
CA ILE A 30 9.26 -6.65 18.37
C ILE A 30 10.63 -5.96 18.33
N ALA A 31 10.64 -4.69 18.72
CA ALA A 31 11.82 -3.90 19.04
C ALA A 31 13.06 -4.14 18.13
N LYS A 32 14.06 -4.86 18.61
CA LYS A 32 15.33 -5.07 17.91
C LYS A 32 15.17 -5.80 16.56
N SER A 33 14.32 -6.82 16.49
CA SER A 33 14.06 -7.56 15.25
C SER A 33 13.38 -6.64 14.22
N SER A 34 12.43 -5.82 14.67
CA SER A 34 11.75 -4.85 13.80
C SER A 34 12.72 -3.80 13.24
N LYS A 35 13.69 -3.35 14.07
CA LYS A 35 14.77 -2.48 13.61
C LYS A 35 15.65 -3.13 12.53
N ASN A 36 15.97 -4.40 12.69
CA ASN A 36 16.74 -5.14 11.67
C ASN A 36 15.94 -5.28 10.36
N TYR A 37 14.62 -5.47 10.44
CA TYR A 37 13.75 -5.51 9.26
C TYR A 37 13.60 -4.14 8.58
N ALA A 38 13.58 -3.05 9.34
CA ALA A 38 13.62 -1.72 8.75
C ALA A 38 14.95 -1.48 8.00
N GLU A 39 16.08 -1.87 8.61
CA GLU A 39 17.37 -1.83 7.95
C GLU A 39 17.45 -2.76 6.72
N GLU A 40 16.83 -3.97 6.77
CA GLU A 40 16.70 -4.85 5.61
C GLU A 40 16.02 -4.13 4.44
N GLY A 41 14.86 -3.49 4.69
CA GLY A 41 14.08 -2.85 3.66
C GLY A 41 14.75 -1.60 3.08
N PHE A 42 15.19 -0.72 3.94
CA PHE A 42 15.68 0.61 3.55
C PHE A 42 17.19 0.66 3.30
N GLY A 43 17.99 -0.11 4.05
CA GLY A 43 19.44 -0.15 3.89
C GLY A 43 19.91 -1.32 3.03
N GLY A 44 19.33 -2.51 3.20
CA GLY A 44 19.75 -3.71 2.48
C GLY A 44 19.18 -3.80 1.06
N TRP A 45 17.88 -3.54 0.89
CA TRP A 45 17.22 -3.56 -0.41
C TRP A 45 17.13 -2.18 -1.08
N ASP A 46 17.41 -1.12 -0.34
CA ASP A 46 17.37 0.28 -0.78
C ASP A 46 16.05 0.70 -1.45
N THR A 47 14.91 0.18 -0.94
CA THR A 47 13.59 0.49 -1.49
C THR A 47 13.03 1.79 -0.93
N ASP A 48 12.23 2.52 -1.71
CA ASP A 48 11.65 3.80 -1.30
C ASP A 48 10.58 3.63 -0.24
N ALA A 49 9.84 2.53 -0.27
CA ALA A 49 8.81 2.24 0.73
C ALA A 49 8.70 0.74 1.04
N VAL A 50 8.10 0.46 2.20
CA VAL A 50 7.84 -0.91 2.66
C VAL A 50 6.43 -1.04 3.22
N THR A 51 5.94 -2.29 3.37
CA THR A 51 4.69 -2.58 4.09
C THR A 51 4.97 -3.21 5.44
N VAL A 52 4.20 -2.81 6.48
CA VAL A 52 4.47 -3.17 7.89
C VAL A 52 3.20 -3.69 8.55
N ALA A 53 3.32 -4.78 9.30
CA ALA A 53 2.22 -5.35 10.08
C ALA A 53 2.12 -4.69 11.47
N PRO A 54 0.95 -4.17 11.89
CA PRO A 54 0.80 -3.41 13.15
C PRO A 54 0.48 -4.27 14.36
N TYR A 55 0.18 -5.57 14.17
CA TYR A 55 -0.45 -6.40 15.19
C TYR A 55 0.27 -6.40 16.55
N MET A 56 1.60 -6.30 16.55
CA MET A 56 2.40 -6.29 17.79
C MET A 56 2.58 -4.90 18.42
N GLY A 57 1.97 -3.85 17.85
CA GLY A 57 1.92 -2.54 18.47
C GLY A 57 3.05 -1.58 18.10
N THR A 58 3.20 -0.53 18.88
CA THR A 58 4.05 0.63 18.58
C THR A 58 5.54 0.28 18.41
N ASP A 59 6.09 -0.58 19.23
CA ASP A 59 7.50 -0.99 19.15
C ASP A 59 7.82 -1.85 17.92
N SER A 60 6.80 -2.42 17.29
CA SER A 60 6.90 -3.09 16.00
C SER A 60 6.91 -2.11 14.81
N MET A 61 6.11 -1.05 14.88
CA MET A 61 5.93 -0.09 13.78
C MET A 61 6.94 1.06 13.83
N MET A 62 7.29 1.53 15.03
CA MET A 62 8.15 2.71 15.22
C MET A 62 9.50 2.61 14.52
N PRO A 63 10.23 1.45 14.52
CA PRO A 63 11.50 1.34 13.82
C PRO A 63 11.43 1.66 12.31
N PHE A 64 10.28 1.40 11.67
CA PHE A 64 10.06 1.78 10.27
C PHE A 64 9.65 3.25 10.14
N ALA A 65 8.83 3.75 11.07
CA ALA A 65 8.40 5.14 11.08
C ALA A 65 9.59 6.12 11.19
N GLU A 66 10.62 5.76 11.95
CA GLU A 66 11.83 6.57 12.10
C GLU A 66 12.56 6.84 10.78
N TYR A 67 12.45 5.96 9.77
CA TYR A 67 12.98 6.17 8.41
C TYR A 67 12.08 7.10 7.57
N CYS A 68 10.84 7.34 8.00
CA CYS A 68 9.86 8.16 7.28
C CYS A 68 9.87 9.63 7.70
N GLY A 69 10.77 10.02 8.58
CA GLY A 69 10.89 11.38 9.11
C GLY A 69 11.92 12.22 8.36
N THR A 70 11.82 13.54 8.53
CA THR A 70 12.76 14.51 7.94
C THR A 70 14.06 14.68 8.73
N GLN A 71 14.21 13.99 9.87
CA GLN A 71 15.28 14.27 10.86
C GLN A 71 16.55 13.42 10.70
N LEU A 72 16.56 12.39 9.86
CA LEU A 72 17.75 11.59 9.61
C LEU A 72 18.47 12.11 8.36
N GLU A 73 19.60 12.76 8.54
CA GLU A 73 20.41 13.39 7.46
C GLU A 73 20.87 12.44 6.34
N LYS A 74 20.69 11.13 6.49
CA LYS A 74 21.21 10.13 5.55
C LYS A 74 20.16 9.29 4.82
N VAL A 75 18.88 9.28 5.23
CA VAL A 75 17.85 8.37 4.66
C VAL A 75 16.49 9.08 4.62
N ASN A 76 16.44 10.25 4.05
CA ASN A 76 15.22 11.06 3.99
C ASN A 76 14.32 10.61 2.83
N ASN A 77 13.01 10.67 3.05
CA ASN A 77 11.93 10.42 2.10
C ASN A 77 11.57 8.92 1.91
N ARG A 78 11.82 8.06 2.90
CA ARG A 78 11.31 6.68 2.87
C ARG A 78 9.84 6.65 3.29
N GLY A 79 9.11 5.63 2.81
CA GLY A 79 7.71 5.40 3.13
C GLY A 79 7.49 4.08 3.87
N ALA A 80 6.56 4.08 4.85
CA ALA A 80 6.11 2.85 5.49
C ALA A 80 4.59 2.80 5.49
N TYR A 81 4.02 1.86 4.73
CA TYR A 81 2.60 1.61 4.66
C TYR A 81 2.20 0.58 5.72
N ILE A 82 1.50 1.04 6.74
CA ILE A 82 1.00 0.18 7.82
C ILE A 82 -0.27 -0.55 7.35
N LEU A 83 -0.34 -1.87 7.55
CA LEU A 83 -1.55 -2.65 7.26
C LEU A 83 -2.68 -2.18 8.17
N ASN A 84 -3.67 -1.50 7.63
CA ASN A 84 -4.76 -0.92 8.41
C ASN A 84 -6.07 -1.71 8.22
N LEU A 85 -6.58 -1.79 6.99
CA LEU A 85 -7.71 -2.63 6.62
C LEU A 85 -7.34 -3.40 5.35
N THR A 86 -7.08 -4.69 5.49
CA THR A 86 -6.56 -5.50 4.39
C THR A 86 -7.65 -6.01 3.46
N SER A 87 -7.28 -6.38 2.22
CA SER A 87 -8.23 -6.75 1.17
C SER A 87 -8.72 -8.20 1.23
N ASN A 88 -8.18 -9.04 2.12
CA ASN A 88 -8.52 -10.45 2.23
C ASN A 88 -9.77 -10.69 3.09
N LYS A 89 -10.43 -11.82 2.87
CA LYS A 89 -11.65 -12.20 3.62
C LYS A 89 -11.41 -12.31 5.12
N GLY A 90 -10.20 -12.68 5.55
CA GLY A 90 -9.82 -12.83 6.96
C GLY A 90 -9.68 -11.50 7.74
N ALA A 91 -9.77 -10.35 7.09
CA ALA A 91 -9.85 -9.06 7.79
C ALA A 91 -10.96 -9.01 8.86
N LYS A 92 -12.05 -9.74 8.62
CA LYS A 92 -13.19 -9.86 9.55
C LYS A 92 -12.84 -10.58 10.85
N ASP A 93 -11.79 -11.40 10.84
CA ASP A 93 -11.44 -12.22 12.01
C ASP A 93 -10.80 -11.37 13.11
N PHE A 94 -10.10 -10.30 12.74
CA PHE A 94 -9.40 -9.41 13.67
C PHE A 94 -9.65 -7.93 13.38
N GLU A 95 -9.33 -7.44 12.21
CA GLU A 95 -9.30 -6.01 11.90
C GLU A 95 -10.65 -5.32 12.09
N MET A 96 -11.75 -6.02 11.77
CA MET A 96 -13.14 -5.55 11.91
C MET A 96 -13.76 -5.87 13.29
N GLN A 97 -13.04 -6.54 14.19
CA GLN A 97 -13.56 -6.81 15.53
C GLN A 97 -13.74 -5.51 16.32
N ARG A 98 -14.84 -5.43 17.08
CA ARG A 98 -15.14 -4.23 17.84
C ARG A 98 -14.43 -4.23 19.19
N MET A 99 -13.80 -3.11 19.47
CA MET A 99 -13.18 -2.79 20.75
C MET A 99 -14.24 -2.45 21.81
N ALA A 100 -13.82 -2.28 23.05
CA ALA A 100 -14.74 -1.96 24.16
C ALA A 100 -15.50 -0.63 23.97
N ASP A 101 -14.94 0.32 23.23
CA ASP A 101 -15.55 1.60 22.87
C ASP A 101 -16.50 1.50 21.65
N GLY A 102 -16.64 0.30 21.09
CA GLY A 102 -17.48 0.02 19.92
C GLY A 102 -16.81 0.30 18.57
N SER A 103 -15.60 0.88 18.53
CA SER A 103 -14.84 1.09 17.30
C SER A 103 -14.24 -0.22 16.78
N PRO A 104 -14.05 -0.42 15.48
CA PRO A 104 -13.33 -1.58 14.97
C PRO A 104 -11.82 -1.44 15.21
N LEU A 105 -11.12 -2.58 15.35
CA LEU A 105 -9.67 -2.60 15.63
C LEU A 105 -8.87 -1.79 14.59
N PHE A 106 -9.25 -1.82 13.32
CA PHE A 106 -8.55 -1.04 12.29
C PHE A 106 -8.53 0.47 12.58
N MET A 107 -9.53 1.01 13.32
CA MET A 107 -9.52 2.41 13.74
C MET A 107 -8.45 2.71 14.78
N SER A 108 -8.06 1.73 15.62
CA SER A 108 -6.90 1.91 16.52
C SER A 108 -5.60 2.07 15.74
N VAL A 109 -5.44 1.30 14.67
CA VAL A 109 -4.30 1.45 13.75
C VAL A 109 -4.34 2.80 13.03
N ALA A 110 -5.53 3.20 12.54
CA ALA A 110 -5.72 4.48 11.87
C ALA A 110 -5.36 5.67 12.78
N ASN A 111 -5.79 5.63 14.04
CA ASN A 111 -5.42 6.64 15.05
C ASN A 111 -3.91 6.70 15.27
N TRP A 112 -3.24 5.54 15.40
CA TRP A 112 -1.78 5.50 15.56
C TRP A 112 -1.07 6.14 14.36
N ILE A 113 -1.49 5.84 13.12
CA ILE A 113 -0.91 6.43 11.91
C ILE A 113 -1.10 7.95 11.93
N ARG A 114 -2.32 8.44 12.16
CA ARG A 114 -2.63 9.87 12.25
C ARG A 114 -1.75 10.59 13.28
N ASP A 115 -1.63 10.03 14.47
CA ASP A 115 -0.92 10.65 15.59
C ASP A 115 0.59 10.74 15.33
N ASN A 116 1.13 9.91 14.44
CA ASN A 116 2.53 9.86 14.10
C ASN A 116 2.87 10.49 12.73
N ALA A 117 1.93 10.59 11.79
CA ALA A 117 2.17 11.04 10.43
C ALA A 117 2.68 12.50 10.36
N GLY A 118 2.26 13.37 11.28
CA GLY A 118 2.76 14.75 11.35
C GLY A 118 4.28 14.84 11.64
N LYS A 119 4.82 13.88 12.41
CA LYS A 119 6.25 13.76 12.67
C LYS A 119 6.99 12.94 11.62
N TYR A 120 6.31 11.97 11.04
CA TYR A 120 6.83 11.00 10.08
C TYR A 120 5.99 11.04 8.80
N PRO A 121 6.17 12.05 7.92
CA PRO A 121 5.29 12.29 6.76
C PRO A 121 5.31 11.18 5.70
N GLY A 122 6.27 10.27 5.74
CA GLY A 122 6.28 9.06 4.92
C GLY A 122 5.42 7.90 5.45
N LEU A 123 4.74 8.07 6.60
CA LEU A 123 3.80 7.06 7.07
C LEU A 123 2.53 7.07 6.24
N GLY A 124 2.15 5.89 5.76
CA GLY A 124 0.93 5.65 5.01
C GLY A 124 0.13 4.46 5.57
N ALA A 125 -1.01 4.21 4.97
CA ALA A 125 -1.89 3.11 5.32
C ALA A 125 -2.17 2.19 4.13
N VAL A 126 -2.19 0.87 4.37
CA VAL A 126 -2.75 -0.09 3.41
C VAL A 126 -4.24 -0.22 3.69
N VAL A 127 -5.08 0.13 2.71
CA VAL A 127 -6.53 0.04 2.83
C VAL A 127 -7.12 -0.63 1.59
N GLY A 128 -7.70 -1.82 1.77
CA GLY A 128 -8.18 -2.65 0.68
C GLY A 128 -9.44 -2.13 -0.01
N ALA A 129 -9.47 -2.17 -1.35
CA ALA A 129 -10.61 -1.79 -2.18
C ALA A 129 -11.86 -2.70 -2.08
N PRO A 130 -11.78 -4.01 -1.74
CA PRO A 130 -12.96 -4.86 -1.65
C PRO A 130 -14.01 -4.40 -0.63
N ASP A 131 -13.60 -3.71 0.43
CA ASP A 131 -14.52 -3.03 1.36
C ASP A 131 -14.52 -1.53 1.06
N LEU A 132 -15.33 -1.11 0.09
CA LEU A 132 -15.48 0.30 -0.27
C LEU A 132 -16.02 1.16 0.89
N THR A 133 -16.77 0.58 1.82
CA THR A 133 -17.29 1.30 2.98
C THR A 133 -16.15 1.59 3.95
N GLY A 134 -15.36 0.60 4.31
CA GLY A 134 -14.20 0.79 5.17
C GLY A 134 -13.14 1.70 4.53
N LEU A 135 -12.88 1.55 3.23
CA LEU A 135 -12.00 2.46 2.49
C LEU A 135 -12.51 3.90 2.53
N LYS A 136 -13.81 4.12 2.30
CA LYS A 136 -14.43 5.45 2.37
C LYS A 136 -14.30 6.07 3.76
N ASP A 137 -14.59 5.30 4.80
CA ASP A 137 -14.54 5.78 6.19
C ASP A 137 -13.10 6.15 6.60
N LEU A 138 -12.12 5.34 6.22
CA LEU A 138 -10.71 5.62 6.48
C LEU A 138 -10.19 6.81 5.65
N ALA A 139 -10.53 6.90 4.36
CA ALA A 139 -10.13 8.03 3.52
C ALA A 139 -10.71 9.34 4.06
N ARG A 140 -11.99 9.35 4.48
CA ARG A 140 -12.61 10.50 5.14
C ARG A 140 -11.92 10.82 6.45
N PHE A 141 -11.69 9.82 7.31
CA PHE A 141 -11.00 10.01 8.57
C PHE A 141 -9.65 10.70 8.35
N TYR A 142 -8.83 10.25 7.40
CA TYR A 142 -7.54 10.88 7.12
C TYR A 142 -7.67 12.28 6.49
N SER A 143 -8.65 12.52 5.61
CA SER A 143 -8.84 13.85 5.02
C SER A 143 -9.27 14.91 6.06
N GLU A 144 -10.03 14.51 7.08
CA GLU A 144 -10.53 15.41 8.13
C GLU A 144 -9.48 15.72 9.22
N THR A 145 -8.37 15.01 9.29
CA THR A 145 -7.36 15.18 10.34
C THR A 145 -6.40 16.35 10.12
N GLY A 146 -6.36 16.88 8.90
CA GLY A 146 -5.38 17.90 8.49
C GLY A 146 -3.95 17.37 8.34
N VAL A 147 -3.75 16.05 8.42
CA VAL A 147 -2.46 15.37 8.19
C VAL A 147 -2.58 14.52 6.94
N GLU A 148 -1.68 14.71 5.99
CA GLU A 148 -1.63 13.86 4.78
C GLU A 148 -1.13 12.46 5.13
N VAL A 149 -1.96 11.45 4.92
CA VAL A 149 -1.62 10.03 5.09
C VAL A 149 -1.77 9.33 3.74
N PRO A 150 -0.66 8.95 3.07
CA PRO A 150 -0.71 8.22 1.81
C PRO A 150 -1.43 6.87 1.93
N LEU A 151 -2.30 6.54 0.98
CA LEU A 151 -2.97 5.25 0.92
C LEU A 151 -2.36 4.35 -0.16
N LEU A 152 -2.03 3.11 0.21
CA LEU A 152 -1.78 2.00 -0.70
C LEU A 152 -3.04 1.14 -0.74
N ILE A 153 -3.68 1.05 -1.92
CA ILE A 153 -5.02 0.49 -2.08
C ILE A 153 -4.96 -0.80 -2.92
N PRO A 154 -4.75 -1.96 -2.28
CA PRO A 154 -4.78 -3.26 -2.95
C PRO A 154 -6.20 -3.77 -3.16
N GLY A 155 -6.31 -4.81 -4.01
CA GLY A 155 -7.58 -5.50 -4.25
C GLY A 155 -8.49 -4.75 -5.23
N VAL A 156 -7.92 -3.88 -6.05
CA VAL A 156 -8.62 -3.30 -7.20
C VAL A 156 -8.77 -4.36 -8.28
N SER A 157 -10.01 -4.53 -8.77
CA SER A 157 -10.32 -5.56 -9.77
C SER A 157 -9.71 -5.25 -11.13
N GLY A 158 -9.40 -6.33 -11.89
CA GLY A 158 -8.90 -6.23 -13.25
C GLY A 158 -9.89 -5.55 -14.22
N LEU A 159 -9.36 -5.04 -15.33
CA LEU A 159 -10.16 -4.43 -16.41
C LEU A 159 -11.01 -5.45 -17.16
N ILE A 160 -10.61 -6.72 -17.15
CA ILE A 160 -11.29 -7.79 -17.87
C ILE A 160 -12.34 -8.44 -16.95
N PRO A 161 -13.64 -8.38 -17.29
CA PRO A 161 -14.67 -9.07 -16.54
C PRO A 161 -14.39 -10.58 -16.47
N GLY A 162 -14.36 -11.14 -15.25
CA GLY A 162 -14.18 -12.58 -15.01
C GLY A 162 -12.74 -13.05 -14.79
N THR A 163 -11.72 -12.22 -14.91
CA THR A 163 -10.31 -12.59 -14.69
C THR A 163 -9.80 -12.46 -13.26
N GLY A 164 -10.70 -12.47 -12.30
CA GLY A 164 -10.30 -12.64 -10.91
C GLY A 164 -10.46 -11.40 -10.03
N GLY A 165 -10.96 -11.66 -8.87
CA GLY A 165 -10.98 -10.76 -7.72
C GLY A 165 -12.30 -10.02 -7.54
N GLN A 166 -12.94 -10.26 -6.41
CA GLN A 166 -13.98 -9.42 -5.82
C GLN A 166 -13.29 -8.13 -5.31
N GLY A 167 -12.98 -7.19 -6.20
CA GLY A 167 -12.36 -5.92 -5.83
C GLY A 167 -13.20 -4.74 -6.29
N GLY A 168 -13.03 -3.59 -5.65
CA GLY A 168 -13.57 -2.32 -6.16
C GLY A 168 -12.96 -1.98 -7.52
N LYS A 169 -13.73 -1.35 -8.41
CA LYS A 169 -13.18 -0.87 -9.68
C LYS A 169 -12.33 0.38 -9.44
N ALA A 170 -11.30 0.59 -10.24
CA ALA A 170 -10.39 1.72 -10.09
C ALA A 170 -11.10 3.07 -10.18
N ASP A 171 -12.04 3.23 -11.11
CA ASP A 171 -12.86 4.43 -11.28
C ASP A 171 -13.81 4.67 -10.10
N GLU A 172 -14.41 3.60 -9.55
CA GLU A 172 -15.25 3.68 -8.34
C GLU A 172 -14.43 4.14 -7.13
N VAL A 173 -13.22 3.57 -6.95
CA VAL A 173 -12.28 3.95 -5.89
C VAL A 173 -11.90 5.44 -6.03
N MET A 174 -11.46 5.87 -7.21
CA MET A 174 -11.08 7.27 -7.44
C MET A 174 -12.24 8.23 -7.25
N THR A 175 -13.44 7.87 -7.70
CA THR A 175 -14.65 8.68 -7.50
C THR A 175 -14.99 8.82 -6.02
N MET A 176 -14.88 7.72 -5.27
CA MET A 176 -15.15 7.71 -3.83
C MET A 176 -14.12 8.55 -3.06
N LEU A 177 -12.81 8.45 -3.39
CA LEU A 177 -11.77 9.26 -2.76
C LEU A 177 -12.03 10.77 -2.97
N LYS A 178 -12.39 11.18 -4.19
CA LYS A 178 -12.77 12.57 -4.49
C LYS A 178 -14.03 13.01 -3.73
N TYR A 179 -15.01 12.13 -3.58
CA TYR A 179 -16.25 12.43 -2.84
C TYR A 179 -16.01 12.73 -1.35
N VAL A 180 -14.96 12.19 -0.75
CA VAL A 180 -14.60 12.45 0.66
C VAL A 180 -13.46 13.48 0.79
N ASP A 181 -13.19 14.25 -0.27
CA ASP A 181 -12.14 15.28 -0.32
C ASP A 181 -10.74 14.75 0.05
N TYR A 182 -10.48 13.45 -0.23
CA TYR A 182 -9.15 12.88 -0.03
C TYR A 182 -8.20 13.33 -1.15
N ASN A 183 -6.97 13.70 -0.78
CA ASN A 183 -5.93 14.07 -1.75
C ASN A 183 -5.53 12.85 -2.61
N THR A 184 -6.09 12.73 -3.81
CA THR A 184 -5.85 11.59 -4.70
C THR A 184 -4.42 11.51 -5.24
N LEU A 185 -3.60 12.57 -5.12
CA LEU A 185 -2.20 12.55 -5.55
C LEU A 185 -1.32 11.65 -4.66
N ILE A 186 -1.76 11.39 -3.43
CA ILE A 186 -1.07 10.49 -2.49
C ILE A 186 -1.72 9.11 -2.39
N ALA A 187 -2.74 8.81 -3.22
CA ALA A 187 -3.30 7.47 -3.35
C ALA A 187 -2.47 6.63 -4.34
N ARG A 188 -2.18 5.40 -3.96
CA ARG A 188 -1.48 4.40 -4.80
C ARG A 188 -2.39 3.20 -5.00
N ILE A 189 -2.98 3.10 -6.20
CA ILE A 189 -3.78 1.95 -6.60
C ILE A 189 -2.83 0.78 -6.89
N ASN A 190 -2.99 -0.33 -6.15
CA ASN A 190 -2.21 -1.54 -6.39
C ASN A 190 -3.03 -2.54 -7.20
N VAL A 191 -2.55 -2.84 -8.40
CA VAL A 191 -3.08 -3.89 -9.28
C VAL A 191 -1.99 -4.93 -9.52
N SER A 192 -2.23 -6.17 -9.13
CA SER A 192 -1.27 -7.27 -9.25
C SER A 192 -1.61 -8.17 -10.46
N SER A 193 -2.34 -9.26 -10.24
CA SER A 193 -2.66 -10.23 -11.30
C SER A 193 -3.39 -9.63 -12.50
N GLY A 194 -4.18 -8.60 -12.32
CA GLY A 194 -4.84 -7.89 -13.42
C GLY A 194 -3.87 -7.24 -14.43
N LEU A 195 -2.63 -6.97 -14.02
CA LEU A 195 -1.56 -6.52 -14.92
C LEU A 195 -0.63 -7.67 -15.31
N THR A 196 -0.12 -8.45 -14.35
CA THR A 196 0.94 -9.42 -14.60
C THR A 196 0.45 -10.73 -15.20
N HIS A 197 -0.83 -11.10 -14.99
CA HIS A 197 -1.46 -12.33 -15.48
C HIS A 197 -2.93 -12.09 -15.89
N PRO A 198 -3.21 -11.14 -16.79
CA PRO A 198 -4.59 -10.80 -17.15
C PRO A 198 -5.35 -11.96 -17.83
N TRP A 199 -4.65 -12.99 -18.27
CA TRP A 199 -5.20 -14.25 -18.79
C TRP A 199 -5.52 -15.29 -17.71
N GLY A 200 -5.34 -14.96 -16.42
CA GLY A 200 -5.66 -15.85 -15.31
C GLY A 200 -4.74 -17.04 -15.19
N THR A 201 -5.31 -18.26 -15.14
CA THR A 201 -4.57 -19.54 -15.05
C THR A 201 -4.24 -20.15 -16.39
N ASP A 202 -4.71 -19.58 -17.50
CA ASP A 202 -4.40 -20.06 -18.84
C ASP A 202 -2.93 -19.78 -19.18
N PRO A 203 -2.34 -20.51 -20.12
CA PRO A 203 -1.00 -20.21 -20.63
C PRO A 203 -0.93 -18.76 -21.15
N ALA A 204 0.22 -18.12 -20.93
CA ALA A 204 0.43 -16.77 -21.45
C ALA A 204 0.32 -16.78 -22.99
N PRO A 205 -0.50 -15.89 -23.59
CA PRO A 205 -0.60 -15.77 -25.05
C PRO A 205 0.72 -15.22 -25.64
N ASP A 206 0.94 -15.46 -26.93
CA ASP A 206 2.18 -15.05 -27.61
C ASP A 206 2.42 -13.53 -27.54
N ASP A 207 1.36 -12.73 -27.50
CA ASP A 207 1.39 -11.27 -27.42
C ASP A 207 1.25 -10.72 -25.98
N TRP A 208 1.54 -11.54 -24.98
CA TRP A 208 1.36 -11.19 -23.55
C TRP A 208 1.95 -9.83 -23.16
N LYS A 209 3.10 -9.44 -23.70
CA LYS A 209 3.73 -8.14 -23.43
C LYS A 209 2.84 -6.98 -23.86
N LYS A 210 2.24 -7.08 -25.05
CA LYS A 210 1.32 -6.07 -25.57
C LYS A 210 0.09 -5.96 -24.68
N ILE A 211 -0.49 -7.09 -24.28
CA ILE A 211 -1.66 -7.14 -23.39
C ILE A 211 -1.36 -6.43 -22.06
N ILE A 212 -0.20 -6.68 -21.43
CA ILE A 212 0.20 -6.00 -20.18
C ILE A 212 0.31 -4.49 -20.39
N VAL A 213 0.96 -4.05 -21.46
CA VAL A 213 1.13 -2.62 -21.75
C VAL A 213 -0.21 -1.94 -22.02
N ASP A 214 -1.06 -2.55 -22.83
CA ASP A 214 -2.40 -2.03 -23.15
C ASP A 214 -3.24 -1.91 -21.84
N ASN A 215 -3.19 -2.91 -20.97
CA ASN A 215 -3.87 -2.87 -19.68
C ASN A 215 -3.34 -1.75 -18.78
N LEU A 216 -2.02 -1.57 -18.72
CA LEU A 216 -1.41 -0.48 -17.94
C LEU A 216 -1.91 0.88 -18.42
N PHE A 217 -1.95 1.13 -19.73
CA PHE A 217 -2.51 2.38 -20.27
C PHE A 217 -3.99 2.56 -19.91
N GLN A 218 -4.79 1.51 -19.94
CA GLN A 218 -6.20 1.58 -19.55
C GLN A 218 -6.36 1.92 -18.05
N TYR A 219 -5.55 1.30 -17.17
CA TYR A 219 -5.56 1.63 -15.74
C TYR A 219 -5.15 3.08 -15.50
N ASN A 220 -4.08 3.56 -16.12
CA ASN A 220 -3.64 4.95 -15.98
C ASN A 220 -4.75 5.93 -16.39
N LYS A 221 -5.47 5.64 -17.46
CA LYS A 221 -6.63 6.44 -17.89
C LYS A 221 -7.76 6.44 -16.86
N LEU A 222 -8.07 5.27 -16.25
CA LEU A 222 -9.13 5.16 -15.24
C LEU A 222 -8.81 5.93 -13.96
N VAL A 223 -7.53 6.02 -13.59
CA VAL A 223 -7.09 6.77 -12.39
C VAL A 223 -6.73 8.23 -12.69
N GLY A 224 -6.84 8.66 -13.95
CA GLY A 224 -6.61 10.04 -14.36
C GLY A 224 -5.12 10.41 -14.49
N MET A 225 -4.25 9.43 -14.80
CA MET A 225 -2.81 9.60 -15.01
C MET A 225 -2.41 9.59 -16.51
N ALA A 226 -3.38 9.57 -17.44
CA ALA A 226 -3.17 9.56 -18.89
C ALA A 226 -3.58 10.89 -19.53
#